data_85b63cb02fb930d3e5ce7d8cc457e15c
#
_entry.id   85b63cb02fb930d3e5ce7d8cc457e15c
#
_cell.length_a   1.000
_cell.length_b   1.000
_cell.length_c   1.000
_cell.angle_alpha   90.00
_cell.angle_beta   90.00
_cell.angle_gamma   90.00
#
_symmetry.space_group_name_H-M   'P 1'
#
loop_
_entity.id
_entity.type
_entity.pdbx_description
1 polymer ?
#
loop_
_entity_poly.entity_id
_entity_poly.type
_entity_poly.pdbx_seq_one_letter_code
_entity_poly.pdbx_strand_id
1 'polypeptide(L)'
;MTDEPIELDQHRGMAAQKATGSRRLMAQVEANERALRQRREELEAHLIAAPAANWAEAAEKARYVIGLYAASLGAGDTQRHTLVAAVLADFERLAAAEAAPVSP
;
A
#
# COMPACT_ATOMS: atom_id res chain seq x y z
N MET A 1 -29.69 -42.68 -20.64
CA MET A 1 -29.20 -43.36 -19.67
C MET A 1 -27.74 -43.13 -19.34
N THR A 2 -27.01 -42.31 -19.70
CA THR A 2 -25.57 -42.28 -19.48
C THR A 2 -25.00 -40.91 -19.60
N ASP A 3 -25.73 -39.96 -19.09
CA ASP A 3 -25.26 -38.60 -19.02
C ASP A 3 -24.26 -38.39 -17.89
N GLU A 4 -24.20 -39.33 -16.94
CA GLU A 4 -23.29 -39.23 -15.81
C GLU A 4 -21.80 -39.11 -16.17
N PRO A 5 -21.23 -39.94 -17.09
CA PRO A 5 -19.83 -39.78 -17.45
C PRO A 5 -19.53 -38.45 -18.10
N ILE A 6 -20.46 -37.93 -18.89
CA ILE A 6 -20.30 -36.64 -19.57
C ILE A 6 -20.35 -35.50 -18.54
N GLU A 7 -21.24 -35.60 -17.56
CA GLU A 7 -21.34 -34.62 -16.47
C GLU A 7 -20.07 -34.59 -15.63
N LEU A 8 -19.50 -35.77 -15.31
CA LEU A 8 -18.27 -35.86 -14.54
C LEU A 8 -17.11 -35.22 -15.28
N ASP A 9 -17.00 -35.44 -16.60
CA ASP A 9 -15.95 -34.83 -17.40
C ASP A 9 -16.10 -33.30 -17.47
N GLN A 10 -17.33 -32.81 -17.57
CA GLN A 10 -17.59 -31.38 -17.56
C GLN A 10 -17.20 -30.77 -16.22
N HIS A 11 -17.52 -31.43 -15.11
CA HIS A 11 -17.16 -30.96 -13.77
C HIS A 11 -15.63 -30.95 -13.58
N ARG A 12 -14.92 -31.93 -14.09
CA ARG A 12 -13.45 -31.95 -14.05
C ARG A 12 -12.85 -30.81 -14.86
N GLY A 13 -13.38 -30.55 -16.05
CA GLY A 13 -12.95 -29.43 -16.88
C GLY A 13 -13.15 -28.08 -16.20
N MET A 14 -14.32 -27.89 -15.61
CA MET A 14 -14.63 -26.66 -14.89
C MET A 14 -13.76 -26.47 -13.65
N ALA A 15 -13.51 -27.54 -12.89
CA ALA A 15 -12.64 -27.47 -11.72
C ALA A 15 -11.19 -27.16 -12.13
N ALA A 16 -10.70 -27.75 -13.22
CA ALA A 16 -9.37 -27.48 -13.75
C ALA A 16 -9.24 -26.04 -14.22
N GLN A 17 -10.26 -25.50 -14.88
CA GLN A 17 -10.27 -24.10 -15.30
C GLN A 17 -10.28 -23.14 -14.12
N LYS A 18 -11.06 -23.43 -13.09
CA LYS A 18 -11.06 -22.65 -11.86
C LYS A 18 -9.71 -22.66 -11.17
N ALA A 19 -9.08 -23.83 -11.06
CA ALA A 19 -7.78 -23.96 -10.45
C ALA A 19 -6.72 -23.19 -11.22
N THR A 20 -6.75 -23.24 -12.55
CA THR A 20 -5.83 -22.49 -13.43
C THR A 20 -6.07 -20.99 -13.29
N GLY A 21 -7.32 -20.55 -13.26
CA GLY A 21 -7.68 -19.15 -13.05
C GLY A 21 -7.23 -18.63 -11.69
N SER A 22 -7.40 -19.43 -10.63
CA SER A 22 -6.93 -19.08 -9.29
C SER A 22 -5.41 -18.96 -9.23
N ARG A 23 -4.68 -19.87 -9.89
CA ARG A 23 -3.22 -19.81 -9.96
C ARG A 23 -2.73 -18.56 -10.68
N ARG A 24 -3.37 -18.21 -11.78
CA ARG A 24 -3.04 -16.98 -12.53
C ARG A 24 -3.29 -15.75 -11.70
N LEU A 25 -4.41 -15.72 -10.99
CA LEU A 25 -4.76 -14.61 -10.12
C LEU A 25 -3.74 -14.48 -8.98
N MET A 26 -3.39 -15.59 -8.34
CA MET A 26 -2.37 -15.62 -7.29
C MET A 26 -1.02 -15.14 -7.79
N ALA A 27 -0.58 -15.61 -8.96
CA ALA A 27 0.67 -15.18 -9.57
C ALA A 27 0.66 -13.70 -9.88
N GLN A 28 -0.47 -13.16 -10.31
CA GLN A 28 -0.64 -11.74 -10.60
C GLN A 28 -0.57 -10.90 -9.32
N VAL A 29 -1.23 -11.35 -8.26
CA VAL A 29 -1.17 -10.69 -6.94
C VAL A 29 0.25 -10.68 -6.40
N GLU A 30 0.96 -11.81 -6.47
CA GLU A 30 2.35 -11.90 -6.03
C GLU A 30 3.28 -10.99 -6.84
N ALA A 31 3.06 -10.92 -8.16
CA ALA A 31 3.84 -10.02 -9.01
C ALA A 31 3.59 -8.56 -8.65
N ASN A 32 2.35 -8.19 -8.39
CA ASN A 32 1.99 -6.83 -7.96
C ASN A 32 2.60 -6.48 -6.61
N GLU A 33 2.57 -7.41 -5.66
CA GLU A 33 3.18 -7.21 -4.34
C GLU A 33 4.69 -7.01 -4.44
N ARG A 34 5.36 -7.79 -5.28
CA ARG A 34 6.80 -7.63 -5.52
C ARG A 34 7.12 -6.29 -6.15
N ALA A 35 6.33 -5.86 -7.12
CA ALA A 35 6.51 -4.56 -7.76
C ALA A 35 6.32 -3.41 -6.78
N LEU A 36 5.32 -3.48 -5.90
CA LEU A 36 5.10 -2.48 -4.87
C LEU A 36 6.24 -2.44 -3.85
N ARG A 37 6.73 -3.61 -3.46
CA ARG A 37 7.86 -3.70 -2.53
C ARG A 37 9.12 -3.10 -3.14
N GLN A 38 9.38 -3.39 -4.40
CA GLN A 38 10.54 -2.85 -5.12
C GLN A 38 10.46 -1.34 -5.23
N ARG A 39 9.29 -0.79 -5.55
CA ARG A 39 9.09 0.66 -5.59
C ARG A 39 9.32 1.30 -4.23
N ARG A 40 8.88 0.66 -3.16
CA ARG A 40 9.09 1.13 -1.80
C ARG A 40 10.58 1.16 -1.46
N GLU A 41 11.30 0.10 -1.78
CA GLU A 41 12.74 0.00 -1.55
C GLU A 41 13.51 1.07 -2.31
N GLU A 42 13.14 1.32 -3.56
CA GLU A 42 13.76 2.37 -4.38
C GLU A 42 13.48 3.76 -3.80
N LEU A 43 12.25 4.02 -3.38
CA LEU A 43 11.89 5.28 -2.74
C LEU A 43 12.66 5.48 -1.44
N GLU A 44 12.73 4.47 -0.60
CA GLU A 44 13.44 4.53 0.67
C GLU A 44 14.93 4.76 0.48
N ALA A 45 15.53 4.10 -0.50
CA ALA A 45 16.93 4.33 -0.86
C ALA A 45 17.15 5.77 -1.28
N HIS A 46 16.25 6.33 -2.07
CA HIS A 46 16.32 7.73 -2.49
C HIS A 46 16.18 8.69 -1.31
N LEU A 47 15.25 8.43 -0.41
CA LEU A 47 15.04 9.26 0.78
C LEU A 47 16.25 9.24 1.72
N ILE A 48 16.93 8.10 1.82
CA ILE A 48 18.16 7.97 2.61
C ILE A 48 19.31 8.75 1.96
N ALA A 49 19.43 8.64 0.64
CA ALA A 49 20.57 9.22 -0.09
C ALA A 49 20.51 10.74 -0.22
N ALA A 50 19.32 11.32 -0.19
CA ALA A 50 19.12 12.75 -0.39
C ALA A 50 18.75 13.44 0.93
N PRO A 51 19.67 14.15 1.60
CA PRO A 51 19.34 14.92 2.79
C PRO A 51 18.28 15.97 2.48
N ALA A 52 17.39 16.20 3.44
CA ALA A 52 16.37 17.23 3.30
C ALA A 52 17.02 18.62 3.25
N ALA A 53 16.68 19.41 2.25
CA ALA A 53 17.21 20.75 2.09
C ALA A 53 16.47 21.80 2.92
N ASN A 54 15.24 21.48 3.36
CA ASN A 54 14.41 22.38 4.13
C ASN A 54 13.41 21.58 4.98
N TRP A 55 12.65 22.28 5.78
CA TRP A 55 11.66 21.66 6.67
C TRP A 55 10.55 20.95 5.91
N ALA A 56 10.14 21.46 4.77
CA ALA A 56 9.10 20.82 3.95
C ALA A 56 9.55 19.44 3.49
N GLU A 57 10.78 19.31 3.02
CA GLU A 57 11.34 18.02 2.61
C GLU A 57 11.52 17.08 3.81
N ALA A 58 11.97 17.61 4.94
CA ALA A 58 12.07 16.82 6.17
C ALA A 58 10.70 16.31 6.63
N ALA A 59 9.68 17.13 6.54
CA ALA A 59 8.30 16.75 6.87
C ALA A 59 7.78 15.67 5.93
N GLU A 60 8.11 15.74 4.65
CA GLU A 60 7.75 14.70 3.67
C GLU A 60 8.33 13.34 4.06
N LYS A 61 9.61 13.31 4.45
CA LYS A 61 10.25 12.09 4.94
C LYS A 61 9.58 11.58 6.20
N ALA A 62 9.28 12.47 7.14
CA ALA A 62 8.61 12.11 8.39
C ALA A 62 7.21 11.54 8.14
N ARG A 63 6.46 12.14 7.22
CA ARG A 63 5.13 11.65 6.84
C ARG A 63 5.19 10.23 6.29
N TYR A 64 6.18 9.97 5.47
CA TYR A 64 6.38 8.63 4.92
C TYR A 64 6.62 7.59 6.03
N VAL A 65 7.54 7.89 6.95
CA VAL A 65 7.86 6.99 8.07
C VAL A 65 6.67 6.80 9.00
N ILE A 66 5.95 7.88 9.30
CA ILE A 66 4.73 7.83 10.11
C ILE A 66 3.66 6.97 9.44
N GLY A 67 3.54 7.07 8.11
CA GLY A 67 2.63 6.22 7.34
C GLY A 67 2.96 4.74 7.44
N LEU A 68 4.25 4.38 7.38
CA LEU A 68 4.70 3.00 7.59
C LEU A 68 4.37 2.50 9.00
N TYR A 69 4.60 3.34 10.00
CA TYR A 69 4.26 3.03 11.38
C TYR A 69 2.75 2.78 11.53
N ALA A 70 1.93 3.67 10.97
CA ALA A 70 0.48 3.54 11.01
C ALA A 70 0.00 2.24 10.38
N ALA A 71 0.59 1.85 9.26
CA ALA A 71 0.26 0.61 8.57
C ALA A 71 0.61 -0.64 9.38
N SER A 72 1.57 -0.53 10.29
CA SER A 72 1.99 -1.63 11.16
C SER A 72 1.12 -1.80 12.40
N LEU A 73 0.27 -0.81 12.72
CA LEU A 73 -0.59 -0.85 13.90
C LEU A 73 -1.75 -1.82 13.70
N GLY A 74 -2.11 -2.53 14.77
CA GLY A 74 -3.29 -3.37 14.79
C GLY A 74 -4.58 -2.55 14.86
N ALA A 75 -5.69 -3.15 14.47
CA ALA A 75 -7.00 -2.50 14.49
C ALA A 75 -7.43 -2.08 15.90
N GLY A 76 -6.90 -2.77 16.94
CA GLY A 76 -7.20 -2.45 18.34
C GLY A 76 -6.44 -1.27 18.90
N ASP A 77 -5.42 -0.77 18.20
CA ASP A 77 -4.58 0.35 18.65
C ASP A 77 -5.22 1.70 18.30
N THR A 78 -6.47 1.89 18.72
CA THR A 78 -7.26 3.08 18.33
C THR A 78 -6.62 4.39 18.77
N GLN A 79 -6.05 4.43 19.97
CA GLN A 79 -5.41 5.64 20.47
C GLN A 79 -4.20 6.03 19.65
N ARG A 80 -3.39 5.06 19.24
CA ARG A 80 -2.22 5.32 18.38
C ARG A 80 -2.62 5.72 16.98
N HIS A 81 -3.67 5.11 16.43
CA HIS A 81 -4.23 5.54 15.14
C HIS A 81 -4.71 6.99 15.20
N THR A 82 -5.36 7.39 16.30
CA THR A 82 -5.81 8.77 16.51
C THR A 82 -4.62 9.72 16.62
N LEU A 83 -3.57 9.32 17.33
CA LEU A 83 -2.36 10.12 17.47
C LEU A 83 -1.67 10.32 16.11
N VAL A 84 -1.52 9.26 15.33
CA VAL A 84 -0.94 9.36 13.99
C VAL A 84 -1.75 10.30 13.12
N ALA A 85 -3.07 10.17 13.13
CA ALA A 85 -3.95 11.05 12.35
C ALA A 85 -3.79 12.51 12.75
N ALA A 86 -3.66 12.79 14.05
CA ALA A 86 -3.45 14.14 14.56
C ALA A 86 -2.12 14.73 14.09
N VAL A 87 -1.05 13.94 14.15
CA VAL A 87 0.28 14.38 13.69
C VAL A 87 0.27 14.65 12.19
N LEU A 88 -0.31 13.76 11.40
CA LEU A 88 -0.39 13.94 9.95
C LEU A 88 -1.25 15.17 9.58
N ALA A 89 -2.33 15.42 10.31
CA ALA A 89 -3.15 16.60 10.12
C ALA A 89 -2.36 17.89 10.42
N ASP A 90 -1.52 17.88 11.46
CA ASP A 90 -0.65 19.01 11.77
C ASP A 90 0.34 19.27 10.64
N PHE A 91 0.98 18.23 10.11
CA PHE A 91 1.89 18.38 8.97
C PHE A 91 1.19 18.97 7.76
N GLU A 92 0.00 18.49 7.42
CA GLU A 92 -0.77 19.00 6.29
C GLU A 92 -1.15 20.48 6.47
N ARG A 93 -1.61 20.84 7.67
CA ARG A 93 -2.00 22.20 7.99
C ARG A 93 -0.81 23.16 7.90
N LEU A 94 0.32 22.77 8.47
CA LEU A 94 1.53 23.59 8.45
C LEU A 94 2.13 23.69 7.05
N ALA A 95 2.10 22.62 6.28
CA ALA A 95 2.56 22.63 4.88
C ALA A 95 1.69 23.57 4.04
N ALA A 96 0.38 23.56 4.24
CA ALA A 96 -0.54 24.44 3.54
C ALA A 96 -0.31 25.91 3.93
N ALA A 97 -0.05 26.18 5.21
CA ALA A 97 0.25 27.52 5.69
C ALA A 97 1.58 28.05 5.13
N GLU A 98 2.57 27.18 5.01
CA GLU A 98 3.88 27.55 4.45
C GLU A 98 3.80 27.78 2.94
N ALA A 99 2.96 27.01 2.24
CA ALA A 99 2.76 27.15 0.80
C ALA A 99 1.81 28.32 0.45
N ALA A 100 1.08 28.87 1.42
CA ALA A 100 0.15 29.95 1.16
C ALA A 100 0.92 31.21 0.72
N PRO A 101 0.42 31.95 -0.29
CA PRO A 101 1.08 33.18 -0.69
C PRO A 101 1.05 34.20 0.43
N VAL A 102 2.19 34.88 0.63
CA VAL A 102 2.29 35.92 1.64
C VAL A 102 1.45 37.10 1.17
N SER A 103 0.45 37.48 1.96
CA SER A 103 -0.35 38.67 1.67
C SER A 103 0.49 39.90 1.85
N PRO A 104 0.45 40.85 0.90
CA PRO A 104 1.17 42.12 1.05
C PRO A 104 0.59 42.96 2.17
#